data_92b8b5ee5f11310b993e6f8a016ff8e4
#
_entry.id   92b8b5ee5f11310b993e6f8a016ff8e4
#
_cell.length_a   1.000
_cell.length_b   1.000
_cell.length_c   1.000
_cell.angle_alpha   90.00
_cell.angle_beta   90.00
_cell.angle_gamma   90.00
#
_symmetry.space_group_name_H-M   'P 1'
#
loop_
_entity.id
_entity.type
_entity.pdbx_description
1 polymer ?
#
loop_
_entity_poly.entity_id
_entity_poly.type
_entity_poly.pdbx_seq_one_letter_code
_entity_poly.pdbx_strand_id
1 'polypeptide(L)'
;IINDCLKRHWSDLELTDVKWEELQTSLLSDKKYDYSPILLHKQTIKRIFNDKDFTQGGRFYGGWWQTIPSPYRALITIDGSRTNEFDFARLHPTMMYAEANATCEGDAYDIGINTKHRDTIKELFNAMVQMKKFTDHPPRIKFSQTGKTWKQLRDMILKRHEPIKHMFFCGMGNNLQYRDSIIAEQVMLHFAKNDIPVLPVHDSFIITAGLFIDLLEVMEKEFKKQIGVPIDIRSAEKSVRVRTRDNEDLVGYIINEMEEFSDWTARNPL
;
A
#
# COMPACT_ATOMS: atom_id res chain seq x y z
N ILE A 1 -0.82 -3.49 -22.60
CA ILE A 1 -1.06 -2.06 -22.35
C ILE A 1 -0.23 -1.57 -21.17
N ILE A 2 -0.44 -2.06 -19.91
CA ILE A 2 0.30 -1.58 -18.73
C ILE A 2 1.81 -1.75 -18.91
N ASN A 3 2.28 -2.96 -19.21
CA ASN A 3 3.71 -3.23 -19.42
C ASN A 3 4.29 -2.51 -20.64
N ASP A 4 3.50 -2.25 -21.66
CA ASP A 4 3.97 -1.51 -22.84
C ASP A 4 4.14 -0.03 -22.49
N CYS A 5 3.24 0.54 -21.70
CA CYS A 5 3.40 1.89 -21.13
C CYS A 5 4.65 1.94 -20.24
N LEU A 6 4.80 1.06 -19.25
CA LEU A 6 5.94 1.03 -18.34
C LEU A 6 7.30 0.92 -19.06
N LYS A 7 7.37 0.23 -20.20
CA LYS A 7 8.59 0.09 -21.01
C LYS A 7 8.94 1.33 -21.85
N ARG A 8 7.96 2.19 -22.15
CA ARG A 8 8.21 3.42 -22.90
C ARG A 8 8.75 4.55 -22.02
N HIS A 9 8.57 4.44 -20.72
CA HIS A 9 9.00 5.45 -19.75
C HIS A 9 10.17 4.92 -18.93
N TRP A 10 11.08 5.81 -18.56
CA TRP A 10 12.23 5.46 -17.73
C TRP A 10 11.95 5.80 -16.26
N SER A 11 11.98 4.81 -15.40
CA SER A 11 11.97 5.03 -13.96
C SER A 11 13.34 4.79 -13.37
N ASP A 12 13.79 5.68 -12.52
CA ASP A 12 15.12 5.69 -11.92
C ASP A 12 15.06 6.02 -10.42
N LEU A 13 16.19 5.92 -9.76
CA LEU A 13 16.35 6.22 -8.33
C LEU A 13 17.42 7.31 -8.18
N GLU A 14 17.00 8.52 -7.86
CA GLU A 14 17.86 9.69 -7.71
C GLU A 14 18.51 9.69 -6.32
N LEU A 15 19.73 9.17 -6.23
CA LEU A 15 20.48 9.03 -5.00
C LEU A 15 21.86 9.69 -5.10
N THR A 16 22.27 10.38 -4.02
CA THR A 16 23.69 10.71 -3.80
C THR A 16 24.47 9.44 -3.43
N ASP A 17 25.80 9.45 -3.60
CA ASP A 17 26.67 8.31 -3.26
C ASP A 17 26.46 7.85 -1.81
N VAL A 18 26.33 8.79 -0.87
CA VAL A 18 26.08 8.48 0.54
C VAL A 18 24.76 7.74 0.74
N LYS A 19 23.69 8.17 0.08
CA LYS A 19 22.39 7.48 0.16
C LYS A 19 22.39 6.12 -0.53
N TRP A 20 23.22 5.93 -1.56
CA TRP A 20 23.43 4.62 -2.16
C TRP A 20 24.07 3.64 -1.17
N GLU A 21 25.10 4.06 -0.44
CA GLU A 21 25.77 3.24 0.59
C GLU A 21 24.80 2.91 1.74
N GLU A 22 23.99 3.88 2.19
CA GLU A 22 22.95 3.67 3.20
C GLU A 22 21.92 2.65 2.75
N LEU A 23 21.42 2.78 1.51
CA LEU A 23 20.45 1.85 0.92
C LEU A 23 21.03 0.44 0.82
N GLN A 24 22.24 0.29 0.31
CA GLN A 24 22.93 -1.02 0.22
C GLN A 24 23.10 -1.65 1.60
N THR A 25 23.52 -0.87 2.59
CA THR A 25 23.67 -1.33 3.97
C THR A 25 22.32 -1.77 4.55
N SER A 26 21.26 -1.02 4.31
CA SER A 26 19.89 -1.36 4.73
C SER A 26 19.42 -2.67 4.10
N LEU A 27 19.63 -2.86 2.80
CA LEU A 27 19.25 -4.09 2.09
C LEU A 27 20.04 -5.31 2.57
N LEU A 28 21.32 -5.14 2.93
CA LEU A 28 22.17 -6.21 3.45
C LEU A 28 21.82 -6.61 4.90
N SER A 29 21.41 -5.63 5.72
CA SER A 29 21.12 -5.83 7.13
C SER A 29 19.72 -6.36 7.41
N ASP A 30 18.76 -6.11 6.53
CA ASP A 30 17.37 -6.52 6.70
C ASP A 30 17.15 -7.91 6.11
N LYS A 31 17.03 -8.92 7.00
CA LYS A 31 16.71 -10.31 6.64
C LYS A 31 15.38 -10.49 5.89
N LYS A 32 14.58 -9.44 5.80
CA LYS A 32 13.30 -9.41 5.07
C LYS A 32 13.53 -9.28 3.56
N TYR A 33 14.62 -8.66 3.17
CA TYR A 33 15.01 -8.54 1.77
C TYR A 33 16.05 -9.60 1.47
N ASP A 34 15.67 -10.62 0.69
CA ASP A 34 16.68 -11.47 0.04
C ASP A 34 17.54 -10.53 -0.80
N TYR A 35 18.86 -10.45 -0.48
CA TYR A 35 19.76 -9.56 -1.18
C TYR A 35 19.70 -9.82 -2.68
N SER A 36 18.99 -8.95 -3.37
CA SER A 36 18.96 -8.92 -4.83
C SER A 36 19.41 -7.54 -5.27
N PRO A 37 20.34 -7.42 -6.21
CA PRO A 37 20.73 -6.12 -6.72
C PRO A 37 19.51 -5.39 -7.29
N ILE A 38 19.48 -4.07 -7.11
CA ILE A 38 18.44 -3.22 -7.71
C ILE A 38 18.67 -3.23 -9.22
N LEU A 39 17.73 -3.80 -9.96
CA LEU A 39 17.82 -3.95 -11.41
C LEU A 39 16.84 -2.98 -12.09
N LEU A 40 17.24 -1.73 -12.28
CA LEU A 40 16.43 -0.64 -12.84
C LEU A 40 15.77 -0.99 -14.18
N HIS A 41 16.38 -1.88 -14.98
CA HIS A 41 15.80 -2.34 -16.22
C HIS A 41 14.57 -3.26 -16.05
N LYS A 42 14.30 -3.76 -14.85
CA LYS A 42 13.09 -4.55 -14.54
C LYS A 42 11.89 -3.65 -14.35
N GLN A 43 11.35 -3.15 -15.46
CA GLN A 43 10.21 -2.23 -15.48
C GLN A 43 8.89 -2.91 -15.87
N THR A 44 8.81 -4.22 -15.77
CA THR A 44 7.59 -4.97 -16.10
C THR A 44 7.05 -5.68 -14.87
N ILE A 45 5.73 -5.78 -14.82
CA ILE A 45 4.99 -6.46 -13.76
C ILE A 45 4.22 -7.65 -14.29
N LYS A 46 4.00 -8.64 -13.41
CA LYS A 46 3.18 -9.82 -13.66
C LYS A 46 2.25 -10.07 -12.50
N ARG A 47 1.07 -10.60 -12.76
CA ARG A 47 0.16 -11.06 -11.69
C ARG A 47 0.61 -12.42 -11.16
N ILE A 48 0.59 -12.58 -9.85
CA ILE A 48 0.89 -13.85 -9.19
C ILE A 48 -0.34 -14.30 -8.42
N PHE A 49 -0.91 -15.42 -8.85
CA PHE A 49 -2.07 -16.03 -8.24
C PHE A 49 -1.65 -17.13 -7.26
N ASN A 50 -2.46 -17.35 -6.22
CA ASN A 50 -2.21 -18.32 -5.17
C ASN A 50 -3.13 -19.57 -5.33
N ASP A 51 -2.77 -20.65 -4.65
CA ASP A 51 -3.58 -21.86 -4.53
C ASP A 51 -4.03 -22.45 -5.91
N LYS A 52 -3.30 -22.17 -6.99
CA LYS A 52 -3.64 -22.57 -8.39
C LYS A 52 -5.02 -22.07 -8.83
N ASP A 53 -5.48 -20.97 -8.28
CA ASP A 53 -6.79 -20.37 -8.52
C ASP A 53 -6.63 -18.92 -8.94
N PHE A 54 -7.17 -18.57 -10.11
CA PHE A 54 -7.14 -17.21 -10.65
C PHE A 54 -8.05 -16.21 -9.90
N THR A 55 -8.74 -16.65 -8.86
CA THR A 55 -9.53 -15.81 -7.94
C THR A 55 -8.86 -15.63 -6.56
N GLN A 56 -7.60 -16.06 -6.43
CA GLN A 56 -6.85 -16.02 -5.17
C GLN A 56 -5.50 -15.31 -5.39
N GLY A 57 -5.20 -14.28 -4.61
CA GLY A 57 -3.99 -13.47 -4.79
C GLY A 57 -4.11 -12.52 -5.98
N GLY A 58 -3.27 -12.65 -6.99
CA GLY A 58 -3.36 -11.86 -8.24
C GLY A 58 -2.70 -10.48 -8.16
N ARG A 59 -1.99 -10.14 -7.08
CA ARG A 59 -1.23 -8.90 -6.97
C ARG A 59 -0.10 -8.84 -8.01
N PHE A 60 0.32 -7.65 -8.35
CA PHE A 60 1.35 -7.36 -9.35
C PHE A 60 2.73 -7.35 -8.72
N TYR A 61 3.68 -8.05 -9.36
CA TYR A 61 5.07 -8.19 -8.91
C TYR A 61 6.04 -8.10 -10.09
N GLY A 62 7.26 -7.66 -9.82
CA GLY A 62 8.38 -7.74 -10.76
C GLY A 62 9.04 -6.41 -11.09
N GLY A 63 8.38 -5.28 -10.82
CA GLY A 63 9.01 -3.97 -10.98
C GLY A 63 10.11 -3.74 -9.93
N TRP A 64 11.24 -3.16 -10.34
CA TRP A 64 12.38 -2.92 -9.47
C TRP A 64 12.03 -2.02 -8.26
N TRP A 65 11.11 -1.07 -8.42
CA TRP A 65 10.63 -0.15 -7.38
C TRP A 65 9.96 -0.85 -6.20
N GLN A 66 9.45 -2.06 -6.40
CA GLN A 66 8.83 -2.86 -5.35
C GLN A 66 9.86 -3.46 -4.38
N THR A 67 11.12 -3.51 -4.76
CA THR A 67 12.22 -3.99 -3.93
C THR A 67 12.86 -2.90 -3.09
N ILE A 68 12.51 -1.64 -3.34
CA ILE A 68 13.07 -0.48 -2.64
C ILE A 68 12.34 -0.28 -1.30
N PRO A 69 13.07 -0.14 -0.17
CA PRO A 69 12.47 0.20 1.11
C PRO A 69 11.72 1.53 1.06
N SER A 70 10.60 1.62 1.80
CA SER A 70 9.69 2.77 1.75
C SER A 70 10.37 4.15 1.86
N PRO A 71 11.38 4.37 2.75
CA PRO A 71 12.03 5.68 2.86
C PRO A 71 12.76 6.13 1.60
N TYR A 72 13.16 5.19 0.75
CA TYR A 72 13.90 5.51 -0.49
C TYR A 72 12.98 5.63 -1.71
N ARG A 73 11.72 5.18 -1.61
CA ARG A 73 10.78 5.28 -2.75
C ARG A 73 10.40 6.72 -3.08
N ALA A 74 10.47 7.64 -2.11
CA ALA A 74 10.32 9.08 -2.33
C ALA A 74 11.37 9.68 -3.30
N LEU A 75 12.44 8.94 -3.59
CA LEU A 75 13.53 9.35 -4.49
C LEU A 75 13.41 8.70 -5.88
N ILE A 76 12.32 8.00 -6.15
CA ILE A 76 12.04 7.45 -7.47
C ILE A 76 11.61 8.60 -8.39
N THR A 77 12.20 8.61 -9.59
CA THR A 77 11.81 9.52 -10.67
C THR A 77 11.22 8.74 -11.84
N ILE A 78 10.35 9.37 -12.60
CA ILE A 78 9.79 8.87 -13.87
C ILE A 78 10.09 9.92 -14.94
N ASP A 79 10.83 9.53 -15.98
CA ASP A 79 11.30 10.42 -17.06
C ASP A 79 11.99 11.68 -16.50
N GLY A 80 12.80 11.50 -15.46
CA GLY A 80 13.50 12.60 -14.77
C GLY A 80 12.61 13.48 -13.89
N SER A 81 11.32 13.20 -13.76
CA SER A 81 10.40 13.96 -12.93
C SER A 81 10.18 13.30 -11.57
N ARG A 82 10.09 14.12 -10.53
CA ARG A 82 9.73 13.71 -9.16
C ARG A 82 8.40 12.97 -9.14
N THR A 83 8.25 12.06 -8.18
CA THR A 83 7.03 11.26 -7.99
C THR A 83 6.43 11.43 -6.60
N ASN A 84 5.16 11.05 -6.47
CA ASN A 84 4.46 10.88 -5.20
C ASN A 84 3.90 9.45 -5.10
N GLU A 85 3.88 8.90 -3.88
CA GLU A 85 3.29 7.59 -3.57
C GLU A 85 2.03 7.75 -2.71
N PHE A 86 0.92 7.12 -3.13
CA PHE A 86 -0.34 7.10 -2.39
C PHE A 86 -0.83 5.67 -2.16
N ASP A 87 -1.37 5.40 -0.97
CA ASP A 87 -1.95 4.11 -0.63
C ASP A 87 -3.39 4.24 -0.10
N PHE A 88 -4.15 3.14 -0.20
CA PHE A 88 -5.46 3.04 0.41
C PHE A 88 -5.33 2.85 1.92
N ALA A 89 -5.94 3.73 2.70
CA ALA A 89 -5.96 3.59 4.15
C ALA A 89 -6.90 2.46 4.58
N ARG A 90 -6.39 1.52 5.38
CA ARG A 90 -7.20 0.42 5.94
C ARG A 90 -7.94 -0.42 4.88
N LEU A 91 -7.30 -0.70 3.75
CA LEU A 91 -7.90 -1.34 2.58
C LEU A 91 -8.70 -2.61 2.93
N HIS A 92 -8.05 -3.62 3.51
CA HIS A 92 -8.71 -4.90 3.83
C HIS A 92 -9.80 -4.77 4.90
N PRO A 93 -9.61 -4.07 6.03
CA PRO A 93 -10.70 -3.79 6.96
C PRO A 93 -11.90 -3.14 6.27
N THR A 94 -11.68 -2.11 5.43
CA THR A 94 -12.78 -1.43 4.72
C THR A 94 -13.56 -2.39 3.81
N MET A 95 -12.86 -3.25 3.06
CA MET A 95 -13.51 -4.27 2.22
C MET A 95 -14.33 -5.27 3.03
N MET A 96 -13.77 -5.76 4.17
CA MET A 96 -14.47 -6.73 5.03
C MET A 96 -15.73 -6.13 5.65
N TYR A 97 -15.64 -4.90 6.14
CA TYR A 97 -16.81 -4.20 6.71
C TYR A 97 -17.87 -3.88 5.65
N ALA A 98 -17.46 -3.50 4.44
CA ALA A 98 -18.39 -3.30 3.32
C ALA A 98 -19.15 -4.59 2.98
N GLU A 99 -18.46 -5.74 2.95
CA GLU A 99 -19.07 -7.05 2.70
C GLU A 99 -20.07 -7.44 3.79
N ALA A 100 -19.82 -7.06 5.04
CA ALA A 100 -20.73 -7.27 6.16
C ALA A 100 -21.85 -6.22 6.26
N ASN A 101 -21.95 -5.26 5.31
CA ASN A 101 -22.86 -4.11 5.37
C ASN A 101 -22.73 -3.33 6.71
N ALA A 102 -21.53 -3.19 7.21
CA ALA A 102 -21.22 -2.55 8.48
C ALA A 102 -20.19 -1.43 8.29
N THR A 103 -20.01 -0.58 9.29
CA THR A 103 -19.03 0.51 9.32
C THR A 103 -17.99 0.26 10.41
N CYS A 104 -16.72 0.47 10.08
CA CYS A 104 -15.64 0.47 11.07
C CYS A 104 -15.42 1.89 11.59
N GLU A 105 -15.96 2.18 12.77
CA GLU A 105 -15.75 3.46 13.41
C GLU A 105 -14.32 3.59 13.96
N GLY A 106 -13.70 4.76 13.75
CA GLY A 106 -12.35 5.07 14.25
C GLY A 106 -11.24 4.25 13.59
N ASP A 107 -10.14 4.03 14.32
CA ASP A 107 -9.04 3.20 13.83
C ASP A 107 -9.36 1.71 13.98
N ALA A 108 -9.27 0.97 12.87
CA ALA A 108 -9.50 -0.48 12.85
C ALA A 108 -8.55 -1.26 13.77
N TYR A 109 -7.38 -0.71 14.05
CA TYR A 109 -6.35 -1.38 14.86
C TYR A 109 -6.31 -0.89 16.32
N ASP A 110 -7.22 -0.01 16.70
CA ASP A 110 -7.43 0.37 18.09
C ASP A 110 -8.31 -0.67 18.79
N ILE A 111 -7.71 -1.46 19.66
CA ILE A 111 -8.36 -2.49 20.48
C ILE A 111 -8.38 -2.11 21.98
N GLY A 112 -8.16 -0.83 22.30
CA GLY A 112 -8.13 -0.34 23.68
C GLY A 112 -6.81 -0.60 24.43
N ILE A 113 -5.70 -0.71 23.71
CA ILE A 113 -4.34 -0.75 24.29
C ILE A 113 -3.53 0.46 23.85
N ASN A 114 -2.32 0.61 24.39
CA ASN A 114 -1.45 1.73 24.03
C ASN A 114 -1.21 1.79 22.52
N THR A 115 -1.42 2.96 21.93
CA THR A 115 -1.31 3.22 20.48
C THR A 115 0.06 2.93 19.88
N LYS A 116 1.14 2.93 20.70
CA LYS A 116 2.47 2.49 20.27
C LYS A 116 2.52 1.05 19.72
N HIS A 117 1.52 0.23 20.06
CA HIS A 117 1.40 -1.15 19.61
C HIS A 117 0.50 -1.32 18.38
N ARG A 118 0.04 -0.23 17.79
CA ARG A 118 -0.88 -0.22 16.63
C ARG A 118 -0.39 -1.11 15.49
N ASP A 119 0.87 -1.00 15.12
CA ASP A 119 1.44 -1.78 14.03
C ASP A 119 1.47 -3.28 14.35
N THR A 120 1.79 -3.64 15.59
CA THR A 120 1.68 -5.03 16.05
C THR A 120 0.25 -5.56 15.93
N ILE A 121 -0.76 -4.75 16.29
CA ILE A 121 -2.17 -5.15 16.14
C ILE A 121 -2.56 -5.28 14.67
N LYS A 122 -2.09 -4.38 13.79
CA LYS A 122 -2.26 -4.49 12.34
C LYS A 122 -1.68 -5.79 11.80
N GLU A 123 -0.47 -6.16 12.22
CA GLU A 123 0.16 -7.43 11.82
C GLU A 123 -0.64 -8.64 12.30
N LEU A 124 -1.10 -8.64 13.55
CA LEU A 124 -1.92 -9.71 14.11
C LEU A 124 -3.28 -9.82 13.42
N PHE A 125 -3.95 -8.71 13.15
CA PHE A 125 -5.19 -8.66 12.37
C PHE A 125 -4.99 -9.32 10.99
N ASN A 126 -3.97 -8.90 10.25
CA ASN A 126 -3.67 -9.44 8.94
C ASN A 126 -3.34 -10.94 8.99
N ALA A 127 -2.59 -11.39 10.00
CA ALA A 127 -2.30 -12.79 10.19
C ALA A 127 -3.59 -13.61 10.43
N MET A 128 -4.50 -13.12 11.28
CA MET A 128 -5.79 -13.76 11.53
C MET A 128 -6.66 -13.85 10.27
N VAL A 129 -6.63 -12.86 9.39
CA VAL A 129 -7.32 -12.85 8.10
C VAL A 129 -6.71 -13.87 7.13
N GLN A 130 -5.39 -14.06 7.16
CA GLN A 130 -4.69 -15.02 6.30
C GLN A 130 -4.85 -16.49 6.77
N MET A 131 -5.04 -16.73 8.07
CA MET A 131 -5.17 -18.07 8.61
C MET A 131 -6.40 -18.79 8.05
N LYS A 132 -6.22 -20.04 7.58
CA LYS A 132 -7.30 -20.88 7.00
C LYS A 132 -8.12 -21.63 8.06
N LYS A 133 -7.70 -21.61 9.33
CA LYS A 133 -8.40 -22.25 10.45
C LYS A 133 -8.05 -21.56 11.77
N PHE A 134 -8.98 -21.63 12.70
CA PHE A 134 -8.74 -21.19 14.07
C PHE A 134 -7.60 -21.99 14.71
N THR A 135 -6.74 -21.32 15.47
CA THR A 135 -5.63 -21.94 16.19
C THR A 135 -5.30 -21.17 17.47
N ASP A 136 -4.91 -21.91 18.50
CA ASP A 136 -4.36 -21.36 19.73
C ASP A 136 -2.86 -21.07 19.64
N HIS A 137 -2.20 -21.54 18.57
CA HIS A 137 -0.79 -21.21 18.33
C HIS A 137 -0.66 -19.78 17.80
N PRO A 138 0.23 -18.97 18.41
CA PRO A 138 0.44 -17.61 17.96
C PRO A 138 1.08 -17.57 16.57
N PRO A 139 0.78 -16.52 15.78
CA PRO A 139 1.55 -16.24 14.57
C PRO A 139 3.00 -15.87 14.92
N ARG A 140 3.90 -15.97 13.95
CA ARG A 140 5.31 -15.58 14.10
C ARG A 140 5.48 -14.05 14.09
N ILE A 141 4.80 -13.36 15.02
CA ILE A 141 4.80 -11.90 15.19
C ILE A 141 5.26 -11.61 16.61
N LYS A 142 6.11 -10.61 16.80
CA LYS A 142 6.57 -10.19 18.12
C LYS A 142 5.52 -9.30 18.78
N PHE A 143 4.79 -9.82 19.76
CA PHE A 143 3.75 -9.08 20.50
C PHE A 143 3.98 -9.03 22.03
N SER A 144 5.06 -9.63 22.54
CA SER A 144 5.39 -9.66 23.97
C SER A 144 5.43 -8.26 24.61
N GLN A 145 5.86 -7.26 23.86
CA GLN A 145 5.90 -5.85 24.28
C GLN A 145 4.52 -5.26 24.62
N THR A 146 3.44 -5.88 24.18
CA THR A 146 2.07 -5.45 24.51
C THR A 146 1.66 -5.81 25.94
N GLY A 147 2.41 -6.66 26.62
CA GLY A 147 2.06 -7.22 27.94
C GLY A 147 0.85 -8.16 27.91
N LYS A 148 0.42 -8.60 26.73
CA LYS A 148 -0.75 -9.47 26.55
C LYS A 148 -0.34 -10.82 25.98
N THR A 149 -1.12 -11.88 26.31
CA THR A 149 -0.99 -13.18 25.66
C THR A 149 -1.65 -13.17 24.28
N TRP A 150 -1.27 -14.14 23.42
CA TRP A 150 -1.91 -14.33 22.11
C TRP A 150 -3.44 -14.46 22.25
N LYS A 151 -3.91 -15.27 23.18
CA LYS A 151 -5.34 -15.46 23.43
C LYS A 151 -6.03 -14.13 23.74
N GLN A 152 -5.46 -13.33 24.63
CA GLN A 152 -6.02 -12.00 24.99
C GLN A 152 -6.09 -11.07 23.79
N LEU A 153 -5.01 -10.95 23.00
CA LEU A 153 -4.97 -10.08 21.82
C LEU A 153 -5.97 -10.55 20.75
N ARG A 154 -6.01 -11.84 20.46
CA ARG A 154 -6.98 -12.43 19.55
C ARG A 154 -8.42 -12.12 19.95
N ASP A 155 -8.77 -12.37 21.23
CA ASP A 155 -10.12 -12.15 21.72
C ASP A 155 -10.49 -10.66 21.71
N MET A 156 -9.55 -9.75 21.99
CA MET A 156 -9.73 -8.32 21.87
C MET A 156 -9.95 -7.88 20.41
N ILE A 157 -9.16 -8.40 19.46
CA ILE A 157 -9.34 -8.12 18.03
C ILE A 157 -10.72 -8.62 17.59
N LEU A 158 -11.12 -9.85 17.91
CA LEU A 158 -12.43 -10.40 17.54
C LEU A 158 -13.59 -9.60 18.15
N LYS A 159 -13.45 -9.14 19.41
CA LYS A 159 -14.44 -8.27 20.05
C LYS A 159 -14.55 -6.91 19.37
N ARG A 160 -13.43 -6.29 19.02
CA ARG A 160 -13.40 -5.01 18.30
C ARG A 160 -14.07 -5.13 16.92
N HIS A 161 -13.92 -6.27 16.29
CA HIS A 161 -14.38 -6.55 14.94
C HIS A 161 -15.57 -7.52 14.90
N GLU A 162 -16.47 -7.42 15.88
CA GLU A 162 -17.66 -8.30 15.99
C GLU A 162 -18.45 -8.47 14.68
N PRO A 163 -18.73 -7.39 13.88
CA PRO A 163 -19.47 -7.52 12.64
C PRO A 163 -18.80 -8.41 11.59
N ILE A 164 -17.47 -8.49 11.61
CA ILE A 164 -16.68 -9.24 10.63
C ILE A 164 -15.92 -10.42 11.24
N LYS A 165 -16.22 -10.80 12.48
CA LYS A 165 -15.47 -11.85 13.19
C LYS A 165 -15.49 -13.19 12.46
N HIS A 166 -16.54 -13.48 11.71
CA HIS A 166 -16.70 -14.71 10.94
C HIS A 166 -15.76 -14.81 9.73
N MET A 167 -15.17 -13.69 9.33
CA MET A 167 -14.21 -13.60 8.21
C MET A 167 -12.75 -13.87 8.65
N PHE A 168 -12.50 -14.00 9.96
CA PHE A 168 -11.18 -14.40 10.46
C PHE A 168 -11.04 -15.93 10.42
N PHE A 169 -9.82 -16.42 10.30
CA PHE A 169 -9.47 -17.85 10.30
C PHE A 169 -10.14 -18.68 9.20
N CYS A 170 -10.57 -18.08 8.12
CA CYS A 170 -11.17 -18.76 6.97
C CYS A 170 -10.35 -18.59 5.67
N GLY A 171 -9.15 -17.98 5.76
CA GLY A 171 -8.29 -17.77 4.60
C GLY A 171 -8.72 -16.64 3.67
N MET A 172 -9.51 -15.68 4.18
CA MET A 172 -10.04 -14.56 3.41
C MET A 172 -8.95 -13.70 2.75
N GLY A 173 -7.72 -13.69 3.30
CA GLY A 173 -6.64 -12.83 2.84
C GLY A 173 -6.33 -12.95 1.35
N ASN A 174 -6.32 -14.15 0.78
CA ASN A 174 -6.07 -14.33 -0.65
C ASN A 174 -7.22 -13.80 -1.52
N ASN A 175 -8.47 -13.90 -1.06
CA ASN A 175 -9.61 -13.30 -1.74
C ASN A 175 -9.56 -11.77 -1.69
N LEU A 176 -9.22 -11.19 -0.54
CA LEU A 176 -9.02 -9.74 -0.42
C LEU A 176 -7.90 -9.25 -1.34
N GLN A 177 -6.76 -9.99 -1.42
CA GLN A 177 -5.68 -9.68 -2.35
C GLN A 177 -6.11 -9.77 -3.82
N TYR A 178 -6.99 -10.69 -4.17
CA TYR A 178 -7.56 -10.75 -5.50
C TYR A 178 -8.40 -9.51 -5.81
N ARG A 179 -9.26 -9.12 -4.90
CA ARG A 179 -10.14 -7.94 -5.06
C ARG A 179 -9.32 -6.65 -5.14
N ASP A 180 -8.30 -6.48 -4.29
CA ASP A 180 -7.41 -5.32 -4.36
C ASP A 180 -6.62 -5.28 -5.67
N SER A 181 -6.21 -6.44 -6.19
CA SER A 181 -5.51 -6.52 -7.47
C SER A 181 -6.38 -6.13 -8.68
N ILE A 182 -7.69 -6.35 -8.61
CA ILE A 182 -8.64 -5.87 -9.62
C ILE A 182 -8.70 -4.33 -9.61
N ILE A 183 -8.79 -3.74 -8.42
CA ILE A 183 -8.76 -2.28 -8.28
C ILE A 183 -7.45 -1.71 -8.83
N ALA A 184 -6.32 -2.30 -8.42
CA ALA A 184 -4.99 -1.90 -8.90
C ALA A 184 -4.87 -1.98 -10.43
N GLU A 185 -5.39 -3.04 -11.04
CA GLU A 185 -5.42 -3.17 -12.50
C GLU A 185 -6.19 -2.05 -13.16
N GLN A 186 -7.37 -1.69 -12.66
CA GLN A 186 -8.19 -0.63 -13.23
C GLN A 186 -7.53 0.75 -13.08
N VAL A 187 -6.92 1.04 -11.93
CA VAL A 187 -6.14 2.27 -11.72
C VAL A 187 -5.01 2.35 -12.76
N MET A 188 -4.17 1.34 -12.85
CA MET A 188 -3.07 1.32 -13.82
C MET A 188 -3.53 1.40 -15.27
N LEU A 189 -4.62 0.69 -15.64
CA LEU A 189 -5.16 0.72 -17.00
C LEU A 189 -5.70 2.10 -17.38
N HIS A 190 -6.29 2.83 -16.43
CA HIS A 190 -6.79 4.19 -16.67
C HIS A 190 -5.65 5.08 -17.20
N PHE A 191 -4.51 5.08 -16.53
CA PHE A 191 -3.36 5.91 -16.88
C PHE A 191 -2.60 5.37 -18.09
N ALA A 192 -2.37 4.05 -18.15
CA ALA A 192 -1.63 3.44 -19.25
C ALA A 192 -2.30 3.59 -20.63
N LYS A 193 -3.62 3.79 -20.69
CA LYS A 193 -4.34 4.11 -21.94
C LYS A 193 -4.00 5.51 -22.47
N ASN A 194 -3.55 6.40 -21.61
CA ASN A 194 -3.12 7.75 -21.93
C ASN A 194 -1.58 7.88 -21.93
N ASP A 195 -0.88 6.75 -21.97
CA ASP A 195 0.58 6.65 -21.94
C ASP A 195 1.22 7.30 -20.70
N ILE A 196 0.56 7.19 -19.56
CA ILE A 196 1.04 7.69 -18.26
C ILE A 196 1.44 6.47 -17.40
N PRO A 197 2.70 6.32 -17.01
CA PRO A 197 3.16 5.21 -16.19
C PRO A 197 2.74 5.40 -14.73
N VAL A 198 2.18 4.34 -14.15
CA VAL A 198 1.89 4.22 -12.72
C VAL A 198 2.59 2.99 -12.19
N LEU A 199 3.45 3.16 -11.18
CA LEU A 199 4.24 2.08 -10.59
C LEU A 199 3.52 1.52 -9.36
N PRO A 200 2.97 0.31 -9.40
CA PRO A 200 2.25 -0.25 -8.25
C PRO A 200 3.22 -0.83 -7.21
N VAL A 201 2.93 -0.58 -5.94
CA VAL A 201 3.57 -1.25 -4.79
C VAL A 201 2.47 -1.87 -3.94
N HIS A 202 1.98 -3.04 -4.35
CA HIS A 202 0.83 -3.75 -3.76
C HIS A 202 -0.46 -2.92 -3.85
N ASP A 203 -0.82 -2.22 -2.78
CA ASP A 203 -2.00 -1.37 -2.61
C ASP A 203 -1.68 0.13 -2.68
N SER A 204 -0.41 0.49 -2.97
CA SER A 204 0.01 1.85 -3.26
C SER A 204 0.42 2.05 -4.71
N PHE A 205 0.45 3.30 -5.13
CA PHE A 205 0.78 3.70 -6.48
C PHE A 205 1.72 4.90 -6.47
N ILE A 206 2.78 4.80 -7.29
CA ILE A 206 3.73 5.89 -7.52
C ILE A 206 3.44 6.48 -8.89
N ILE A 207 3.29 7.79 -8.96
CA ILE A 207 3.01 8.56 -10.18
C ILE A 207 3.84 9.84 -10.20
N THR A 208 4.07 10.41 -11.37
CA THR A 208 4.67 11.74 -11.53
C THR A 208 3.91 12.79 -10.71
N ALA A 209 4.62 13.61 -9.94
CA ALA A 209 4.05 14.53 -8.95
C ALA A 209 2.96 15.46 -9.51
N GLY A 210 3.09 15.94 -10.76
CA GLY A 210 2.07 16.79 -11.39
C GLY A 210 0.72 16.13 -11.65
N LEU A 211 0.61 14.79 -11.50
CA LEU A 211 -0.59 14.00 -11.81
C LEU A 211 -1.23 13.37 -10.57
N PHE A 212 -0.82 13.76 -9.37
CA PHE A 212 -1.28 13.10 -8.16
C PHE A 212 -2.77 13.30 -7.87
N ILE A 213 -3.35 14.45 -8.25
CA ILE A 213 -4.78 14.72 -8.08
C ILE A 213 -5.61 13.73 -8.91
N ASP A 214 -5.22 13.54 -10.18
CA ASP A 214 -5.88 12.59 -11.06
C ASP A 214 -5.78 11.16 -10.51
N LEU A 215 -4.62 10.81 -9.92
CA LEU A 215 -4.44 9.50 -9.28
C LEU A 215 -5.42 9.31 -8.11
N LEU A 216 -5.55 10.30 -7.22
CA LEU A 216 -6.46 10.23 -6.08
C LEU A 216 -7.91 10.03 -6.53
N GLU A 217 -8.35 10.77 -7.56
CA GLU A 217 -9.70 10.65 -8.11
C GLU A 217 -9.96 9.27 -8.71
N VAL A 218 -9.00 8.74 -9.46
CA VAL A 218 -9.12 7.41 -10.08
C VAL A 218 -9.09 6.31 -9.03
N MET A 219 -8.22 6.40 -8.02
CA MET A 219 -8.17 5.46 -6.91
C MET A 219 -9.52 5.39 -6.17
N GLU A 220 -10.08 6.56 -5.79
CA GLU A 220 -11.37 6.63 -5.11
C GLU A 220 -12.49 6.05 -5.96
N LYS A 221 -12.57 6.47 -7.21
CA LYS A 221 -13.58 6.02 -8.18
C LYS A 221 -13.54 4.50 -8.37
N GLU A 222 -12.37 3.93 -8.65
CA GLU A 222 -12.27 2.50 -8.92
C GLU A 222 -12.50 1.67 -7.65
N PHE A 223 -12.08 2.14 -6.47
CA PHE A 223 -12.42 1.50 -5.20
C PHE A 223 -13.93 1.51 -4.95
N LYS A 224 -14.58 2.69 -5.03
CA LYS A 224 -16.03 2.81 -4.83
C LYS A 224 -16.84 1.97 -5.81
N LYS A 225 -16.41 1.89 -7.07
CA LYS A 225 -17.04 1.07 -8.11
C LYS A 225 -16.96 -0.43 -7.77
N GLN A 226 -15.84 -0.92 -7.21
CA GLN A 226 -15.63 -2.35 -6.94
C GLN A 226 -16.20 -2.78 -5.58
N ILE A 227 -16.19 -1.90 -4.59
CA ILE A 227 -16.50 -2.22 -3.19
C ILE A 227 -17.84 -1.61 -2.74
N GLY A 228 -18.27 -0.53 -3.37
CA GLY A 228 -19.56 0.13 -3.07
C GLY A 228 -19.50 1.20 -1.98
N VAL A 229 -18.36 1.39 -1.32
CA VAL A 229 -18.18 2.37 -0.24
C VAL A 229 -16.97 3.28 -0.52
N PRO A 230 -16.92 4.49 0.04
CA PRO A 230 -15.73 5.34 -0.05
C PRO A 230 -14.57 4.79 0.79
N ILE A 231 -13.35 5.23 0.47
CA ILE A 231 -12.15 4.90 1.22
C ILE A 231 -11.26 6.13 1.36
N ASP A 232 -10.58 6.25 2.50
CA ASP A 232 -9.55 7.26 2.69
C ASP A 232 -8.28 6.86 1.91
N ILE A 233 -7.60 7.85 1.33
CA ILE A 233 -6.30 7.69 0.69
C ILE A 233 -5.29 8.54 1.46
N ARG A 234 -4.07 8.06 1.61
CA ARG A 234 -3.00 8.77 2.32
C ARG A 234 -1.75 8.85 1.46
N SER A 235 -0.95 9.88 1.67
CA SER A 235 0.42 9.94 1.17
C SER A 235 1.27 8.91 1.94
N ALA A 236 1.98 8.06 1.22
CA ALA A 236 2.89 7.09 1.81
C ALA A 236 4.14 7.78 2.41
N GLU A 237 4.57 8.89 1.82
CA GLU A 237 5.75 9.65 2.25
C GLU A 237 5.49 10.43 3.54
N LYS A 238 4.38 11.18 3.59
CA LYS A 238 4.07 12.09 4.70
C LYS A 238 3.21 11.45 5.79
N SER A 239 2.76 10.21 5.59
CA SER A 239 1.81 9.50 6.47
C SER A 239 0.52 10.30 6.78
N VAL A 240 0.19 11.25 5.92
CA VAL A 240 -0.98 12.14 6.03
C VAL A 240 -2.12 11.58 5.18
N ARG A 241 -3.35 11.67 5.68
CA ARG A 241 -4.55 11.37 4.88
C ARG A 241 -4.80 12.53 3.93
N VAL A 242 -4.77 12.25 2.64
CA VAL A 242 -4.91 13.27 1.60
C VAL A 242 -6.36 13.38 1.11
N ARG A 243 -7.11 12.28 1.15
CA ARG A 243 -8.52 12.23 0.76
C ARG A 243 -9.32 11.69 1.93
N THR A 244 -10.03 12.59 2.61
CA THR A 244 -10.98 12.27 3.69
C THR A 244 -12.37 12.72 3.27
N ARG A 245 -13.40 12.30 4.01
CA ARG A 245 -14.78 12.72 3.74
C ARG A 245 -14.97 14.25 3.78
N ASP A 246 -14.11 14.97 4.51
CA ASP A 246 -14.25 16.40 4.78
C ASP A 246 -13.31 17.29 3.96
N ASN A 247 -12.46 16.75 3.10
CA ASN A 247 -11.55 17.43 2.14
C ASN A 247 -10.59 18.49 2.73
N GLU A 248 -10.59 18.80 4.02
CA GLU A 248 -9.74 19.84 4.61
C GLU A 248 -8.25 19.55 4.48
N ASP A 249 -7.87 18.28 4.64
CA ASP A 249 -6.46 17.86 4.55
C ASP A 249 -5.91 17.93 3.11
N LEU A 250 -6.78 17.83 2.09
CA LEU A 250 -6.36 17.83 0.69
C LEU A 250 -5.83 19.20 0.26
N VAL A 251 -6.46 20.29 0.67
CA VAL A 251 -6.03 21.65 0.28
C VAL A 251 -4.64 21.97 0.83
N GLY A 252 -4.40 21.67 2.11
CA GLY A 252 -3.08 21.84 2.72
C GLY A 252 -2.01 20.98 2.06
N TYR A 253 -2.35 19.75 1.70
CA TYR A 253 -1.45 18.85 1.00
C TYR A 253 -1.11 19.38 -0.41
N ILE A 254 -2.10 19.83 -1.18
CA ILE A 254 -1.90 20.40 -2.54
C ILE A 254 -0.96 21.60 -2.48
N ILE A 255 -1.20 22.55 -1.57
CA ILE A 255 -0.35 23.75 -1.44
C ILE A 255 1.09 23.33 -1.17
N ASN A 256 1.31 22.46 -0.22
CA ASN A 256 2.64 22.00 0.18
C ASN A 256 3.36 21.24 -0.96
N GLU A 257 2.65 20.39 -1.72
CA GLU A 257 3.20 19.69 -2.88
C GLU A 257 3.54 20.63 -4.03
N MET A 258 2.73 21.66 -4.25
CA MET A 258 3.03 22.69 -5.27
C MET A 258 4.29 23.48 -4.92
N GLU A 259 4.48 23.84 -3.65
CA GLU A 259 5.70 24.51 -3.17
C GLU A 259 6.92 23.61 -3.34
N GLU A 260 6.85 22.36 -2.87
CA GLU A 260 7.95 21.39 -3.00
C GLU A 260 8.28 21.07 -4.47
N PHE A 261 7.28 20.99 -5.35
CA PHE A 261 7.48 20.77 -6.78
C PHE A 261 8.15 21.98 -7.43
N SER A 262 7.74 23.21 -7.07
CA SER A 262 8.37 24.46 -7.52
C SER A 262 9.84 24.53 -7.11
N ASP A 263 10.14 24.20 -5.86
CA ASP A 263 11.50 24.16 -5.35
C ASP A 263 12.36 23.08 -6.02
N TRP A 264 11.76 21.93 -6.33
CA TRP A 264 12.45 20.86 -7.04
C TRP A 264 12.79 21.27 -8.48
N THR A 265 11.84 21.85 -9.22
CA THR A 265 12.05 22.32 -10.60
C THR A 265 13.08 23.44 -10.67
N ALA A 266 13.13 24.32 -9.67
CA ALA A 266 14.14 25.37 -9.59
C ALA A 266 15.57 24.80 -9.41
N ARG A 267 15.70 23.64 -8.74
CA ARG A 267 16.99 22.95 -8.53
C ARG A 267 17.38 22.02 -9.68
N ASN A 268 16.41 21.61 -10.50
CA ASN A 268 16.58 20.69 -11.63
C ASN A 268 15.98 21.32 -12.90
N PRO A 269 16.57 22.39 -13.45
CA PRO A 269 16.09 22.98 -14.69
C PRO A 269 16.22 21.97 -15.83
N LEU A 270 15.19 21.89 -16.69
CA LEU A 270 15.15 21.05 -17.88
C LEU A 270 16.25 21.39 -18.88
#